data_b92601b6300dae6989fc4c572a9bb8e0
#
_entry.id   b92601b6300dae6989fc4c572a9bb8e0
#
_cell.length_a   1.000
_cell.length_b   1.000
_cell.length_c   1.000
_cell.angle_alpha   90.00
_cell.angle_beta   90.00
_cell.angle_gamma   90.00
#
_symmetry.space_group_name_H-M   'P 1'
#
loop_
_entity.id
_entity.type
_entity.pdbx_description
1 polymer ?
#
loop_
_entity_poly.entity_id
_entity_poly.type
_entity_poly.pdbx_seq_one_letter_code
_entity_poly.pdbx_strand_id
1 'polypeptide(L)' 'MTAIDPVCGMSVDEDSAAATAEYKGVTYYFCNVNCKKDFEEDPEAYLPKV' A
#
# COMPACT_ATOMS: atom_id res chain seq x y z
N MET A 1 7.95 10.24 7.49
CA MET A 1 6.78 9.67 8.18
C MET A 1 6.59 8.22 7.74
N THR A 2 5.96 7.42 8.56
CA THR A 2 5.82 6.00 8.31
C THR A 2 4.39 5.66 7.91
N ALA A 3 4.24 4.86 6.87
CA ALA A 3 2.95 4.37 6.43
C ALA A 3 2.90 2.86 6.65
N ILE A 4 1.70 2.29 6.54
CA ILE A 4 1.53 0.85 6.68
C ILE A 4 1.20 0.26 5.31
N ASP A 5 1.95 -0.76 4.91
CA ASP A 5 1.68 -1.51 3.69
C ASP A 5 0.36 -2.27 3.87
N PRO A 6 -0.66 -1.98 3.05
CA PRO A 6 -1.96 -2.64 3.24
C PRO A 6 -1.94 -4.14 2.88
N VAL A 7 -0.94 -4.57 2.14
CA VAL A 7 -0.83 -5.98 1.74
C VAL A 7 -0.04 -6.78 2.78
N CYS A 8 1.14 -6.29 3.15
CA CYS A 8 2.00 -6.97 4.11
C CYS A 8 1.65 -6.65 5.56
N GLY A 9 1.09 -5.47 5.80
CA GLY A 9 0.85 -5.01 7.16
C GLY A 9 2.08 -4.49 7.88
N MET A 10 3.17 -4.31 7.16
CA MET A 10 4.43 -3.85 7.74
C MET A 10 4.59 -2.34 7.60
N SER A 11 5.38 -1.75 8.48
CA SER A 11 5.69 -0.33 8.41
C SER A 11 6.59 -0.04 7.22
N VAL A 12 6.24 0.99 6.46
CA VAL A 12 7.01 1.42 5.29
C VAL A 12 7.30 2.91 5.43
N ASP A 13 8.56 3.28 5.23
CA ASP A 13 8.95 4.68 5.25
C ASP A 13 8.50 5.32 3.93
N GLU A 14 7.72 6.38 4.03
CA GLU A 14 7.20 7.07 2.83
C GLU A 14 8.31 7.55 1.92
N ASP A 15 9.46 7.92 2.49
CA ASP A 15 10.59 8.40 1.70
C ASP A 15 11.37 7.27 1.03
N SER A 16 11.24 6.05 1.51
CA SER A 16 11.98 4.91 0.98
C SER A 16 11.10 3.78 0.48
N ALA A 17 9.81 4.02 0.30
CA ALA A 17 8.91 2.99 -0.19
C ALA A 17 9.34 2.51 -1.58
N ALA A 18 9.32 1.20 -1.78
CA ALA A 18 9.70 0.61 -3.05
C ALA A 18 8.66 0.87 -4.13
N ALA A 19 7.41 1.03 -3.74
CA ALA A 19 6.32 1.31 -4.68
C ALA A 19 5.23 2.10 -3.95
N THR A 20 4.44 2.83 -4.73
CA THR A 20 3.30 3.58 -4.19
C THR A 20 2.12 3.45 -5.14
N ALA A 21 0.92 3.61 -4.61
CA ALA A 21 -0.29 3.63 -5.42
C ALA A 21 -1.31 4.57 -4.79
N GLU A 22 -2.15 5.17 -5.60
CA GLU A 22 -3.21 6.03 -5.12
C GLU A 22 -4.56 5.39 -5.41
N TYR A 23 -5.43 5.35 -4.41
CA TYR A 23 -6.76 4.78 -4.54
C TYR A 23 -7.74 5.62 -3.76
N LYS A 24 -8.77 6.10 -4.44
CA LYS A 24 -9.83 6.93 -3.86
C LYS A 24 -9.26 8.15 -3.11
N GLY A 25 -8.25 8.78 -3.69
CA GLY A 25 -7.65 9.98 -3.14
C GLY A 25 -6.69 9.74 -1.98
N VAL A 26 -6.37 8.48 -1.68
CA VAL A 26 -5.44 8.13 -0.61
C VAL A 26 -4.22 7.44 -1.21
N THR A 27 -3.02 7.87 -0.81
CA THR A 27 -1.78 7.29 -1.29
C THR A 27 -1.36 6.17 -0.35
N TYR A 28 -1.07 5.01 -0.92
CA TYR A 28 -0.60 3.85 -0.18
C TYR A 28 0.83 3.54 -0.56
N TYR A 29 1.60 3.08 0.41
CA TYR A 29 3.03 2.80 0.24
C TYR A 29 3.27 1.31 0.45
N PHE A 30 4.16 0.75 -0.35
CA PHE A 30 4.38 -0.70 -0.36
C PHE A 30 5.84 -1.02 -0.14
N CYS A 31 6.10 -2.12 0.56
CA CYS A 31 7.47 -2.56 0.85
C CYS A 31 8.15 -3.12 -0.39
N ASN A 32 7.39 -3.55 -1.38
CA ASN A 32 7.94 -4.00 -2.65
C ASN A 32 6.88 -3.92 -3.75
N VAL A 33 7.32 -4.09 -4.98
CA VAL A 33 6.47 -3.97 -6.17
C VAL A 33 5.41 -5.08 -6.24
N ASN A 34 5.69 -6.25 -5.69
CA ASN A 34 4.72 -7.34 -5.67
C ASN A 34 3.50 -6.98 -4.82
N CYS A 35 3.73 -6.33 -3.69
CA CYS A 35 2.64 -5.88 -2.84
C CYS A 35 1.78 -4.85 -3.57
N LYS A 36 2.40 -3.96 -4.34
CA LYS A 36 1.66 -3.00 -5.13
C LYS A 36 0.78 -3.69 -6.16
N LYS A 37 1.33 -4.69 -6.86
CA LYS A 37 0.58 -5.43 -7.86
C LYS A 37 -0.62 -6.14 -7.25
N ASP A 38 -0.42 -6.79 -6.13
CA ASP A 38 -1.49 -7.47 -5.42
C ASP A 38 -2.60 -6.49 -5.04
N PHE A 39 -2.19 -5.32 -4.55
CA PHE A 39 -3.15 -4.29 -4.18
C PHE A 39 -3.96 -3.83 -5.39
N GLU A 40 -3.29 -3.61 -6.51
CA GLU A 40 -3.96 -3.12 -7.73
C GLU A 40 -4.93 -4.13 -8.31
N GLU A 41 -4.68 -5.42 -8.11
CA GLU A 41 -5.57 -6.46 -8.59
C GLU A 41 -6.89 -6.48 -7.82
N ASP A 42 -6.82 -6.23 -6.52
CA ASP A 42 -8.02 -6.24 -5.68
C ASP A 42 -7.83 -5.29 -4.50
N PRO A 43 -7.90 -3.98 -4.76
CA PRO A 43 -7.64 -3.00 -3.70
C PRO A 43 -8.60 -3.11 -2.53
N GLU A 44 -9.85 -3.47 -2.78
CA GLU A 44 -10.83 -3.53 -1.71
C GLU A 44 -10.60 -4.72 -0.77
N ALA A 45 -9.89 -5.75 -1.22
CA ALA A 45 -9.55 -6.88 -0.37
C ALA A 45 -8.55 -6.49 0.72
N TYR A 46 -7.74 -5.46 0.47
CA TYR A 46 -6.69 -5.04 1.38
C TYR A 46 -7.04 -3.78 2.17
N LEU A 47 -8.14 -3.14 1.83
CA LEU A 47 -8.56 -1.93 2.54
C LEU A 47 -9.58 -2.28 3.62
N PRO A 48 -9.55 -1.56 4.75
CA PRO A 48 -10.58 -1.75 5.76
C PRO A 48 -11.92 -1.30 5.20
N LYS A 49 -12.93 -2.08 5.44
CA LYS A 49 -14.30 -1.69 5.09
C LYS A 49 -14.85 -0.81 6.18
N VAL A 50 -15.34 0.33 5.80
CA VAL A 50 -15.89 1.29 6.75
C VAL A 50 -17.40 1.26 6.65
#